data_e1aa47a26a52475fa87f29313541b4b3
#
_entry.id   e1aa47a26a52475fa87f29313541b4b3
#
_cell.length_a   1.000
_cell.length_b   1.000
_cell.length_c   1.000
_cell.angle_alpha   90.00
_cell.angle_beta   90.00
_cell.angle_gamma   90.00
#
_symmetry.space_group_name_H-M   'P 1'
#
loop_
_entity.id
_entity.type
_entity.pdbx_description
1 polymer ?
#
loop_
_entity_poly.entity_id
_entity_poly.type
_entity_poly.pdbx_seq_one_letter_code
_entity_poly.pdbx_strand_id
1 'polypeptide(L)'
;MLYRKAQVSDRWLRAPLQAPTALHQPLSYISRSHIADVFASQENGRKDISVCFTGHRAIPPQELPALTERRDRVLEALYQHGFRDFICGGALGFDTLAAQRILLMRTHHADVRLRLAIPCSTQSARWKASDCLIYEQLLYAADETVVLSSHYYEGCMYMRNRYMVDNSAFCVCYLNRQKGGTMYTALYAMQEGLPLLNLAIASDCERLIQGTKV
;
A
#
# COMPACT_ATOMS: atom_id res chain seq x y z
N MET A 1 -15.84 -18.93 3.48
CA MET A 1 -15.20 -17.69 3.01
C MET A 1 -14.70 -17.92 1.58
N LEU A 2 -15.30 -17.28 0.58
CA LEU A 2 -14.92 -17.46 -0.83
C LEU A 2 -13.77 -16.51 -1.15
N TYR A 3 -12.55 -17.03 -1.12
CA TYR A 3 -11.38 -16.29 -1.62
C TYR A 3 -11.42 -16.28 -3.16
N ARG A 4 -11.41 -15.11 -3.78
CA ARG A 4 -11.15 -15.01 -5.22
C ARG A 4 -9.66 -15.33 -5.47
N LYS A 5 -9.38 -16.43 -6.18
CA LYS A 5 -8.06 -16.68 -6.75
C LYS A 5 -7.87 -15.74 -7.93
N ALA A 6 -6.90 -14.82 -7.86
CA ALA A 6 -6.49 -14.06 -9.02
C ALA A 6 -5.80 -15.00 -10.02
N GLN A 7 -6.11 -14.88 -11.32
CA GLN A 7 -5.28 -15.48 -12.36
C GLN A 7 -3.94 -14.75 -12.37
N VAL A 8 -2.87 -15.49 -12.07
CA VAL A 8 -1.49 -14.98 -12.10
C VAL A 8 -1.12 -14.76 -13.56
N SER A 9 -0.93 -13.52 -13.99
CA SER A 9 -0.41 -13.23 -15.33
C SER A 9 1.11 -13.44 -15.35
N ASP A 10 1.66 -13.90 -16.48
CA ASP A 10 3.11 -14.09 -16.70
C ASP A 10 3.92 -12.79 -16.46
N ARG A 11 3.26 -11.63 -16.55
CA ARG A 11 3.85 -10.32 -16.25
C ARG A 11 4.46 -10.26 -14.83
N TRP A 12 3.92 -10.99 -13.86
CA TRP A 12 4.37 -10.95 -12.46
C TRP A 12 5.49 -11.95 -12.14
N LEU A 13 5.80 -12.84 -13.06
CA LEU A 13 6.90 -13.82 -12.94
C LEU A 13 8.27 -13.24 -13.33
N ARG A 14 8.37 -11.95 -13.63
CA ARG A 14 9.63 -11.30 -13.99
C ARG A 14 10.64 -11.40 -12.85
N ALA A 15 11.92 -11.50 -13.24
CA ALA A 15 13.05 -11.51 -12.31
C ALA A 15 13.00 -10.32 -11.32
N PRO A 16 13.57 -10.48 -10.10
CA PRO A 16 13.67 -9.37 -9.15
C PRO A 16 14.35 -8.18 -9.81
N LEU A 17 13.83 -6.99 -9.56
CA LEU A 17 14.45 -5.75 -10.02
C LEU A 17 15.86 -5.65 -9.45
N GLN A 18 16.86 -5.45 -10.30
CA GLN A 18 18.17 -5.02 -9.83
C GLN A 18 18.02 -3.64 -9.22
N ALA A 19 18.52 -3.44 -8.00
CA ALA A 19 18.52 -2.13 -7.37
C ALA A 19 19.30 -1.15 -8.27
N PRO A 20 18.75 0.02 -8.60
CA PRO A 20 19.52 1.02 -9.33
C PRO A 20 20.75 1.41 -8.53
N THR A 21 21.89 1.51 -9.21
CA THR A 21 23.22 1.71 -8.62
C THR A 21 23.41 3.08 -7.94
N ALA A 22 22.52 4.03 -8.14
CA ALA A 22 22.49 5.33 -7.44
C ALA A 22 21.09 5.94 -7.48
N LEU A 23 20.46 6.07 -6.34
CA LEU A 23 19.31 6.95 -6.16
C LEU A 23 19.83 8.35 -5.82
N HIS A 24 19.98 9.19 -6.82
CA HIS A 24 20.31 10.62 -6.64
C HIS A 24 19.07 11.48 -6.33
N GLN A 25 17.87 10.88 -6.26
CA GLN A 25 16.61 11.58 -5.94
C GLN A 25 15.98 11.01 -4.66
N PRO A 26 15.33 11.86 -3.85
CA PRO A 26 14.60 11.39 -2.68
C PRO A 26 13.49 10.41 -3.13
N LEU A 27 13.29 9.32 -2.35
CA LEU A 27 12.31 8.26 -2.57
C LEU A 27 10.85 8.74 -2.34
N SER A 28 10.56 9.95 -2.70
CA SER A 28 9.22 10.45 -2.84
C SER A 28 9.21 11.45 -3.98
N TYR A 29 8.51 11.10 -5.01
CA TYR A 29 8.36 11.96 -6.17
C TYR A 29 6.87 12.26 -6.35
N ILE A 30 6.43 13.34 -5.71
CA ILE A 30 5.15 13.95 -6.02
C ILE A 30 5.44 15.34 -6.57
N SER A 31 5.45 15.49 -7.89
CA SER A 31 5.36 16.82 -8.48
C SER A 31 3.91 17.32 -8.42
N ARG A 32 3.70 18.63 -8.37
CA ARG A 32 2.33 19.20 -8.44
C ARG A 32 1.60 18.79 -9.71
N SER A 33 2.31 18.65 -10.84
CA SER A 33 1.77 18.15 -12.09
C SER A 33 1.30 16.69 -11.97
N HIS A 34 2.06 15.81 -11.32
CA HIS A 34 1.67 14.40 -11.15
C HIS A 34 0.41 14.25 -10.29
N ILE A 35 0.24 15.06 -9.24
CA ILE A 35 -0.99 15.04 -8.44
C ILE A 35 -2.18 15.46 -9.32
N ALA A 36 -2.05 16.58 -10.05
CA ALA A 36 -3.10 17.07 -10.93
C ALA A 36 -3.44 16.06 -12.05
N ASP A 37 -2.44 15.41 -12.65
CA ASP A 37 -2.62 14.43 -13.73
C ASP A 37 -3.32 13.15 -13.24
N VAL A 38 -2.98 12.66 -12.04
CA VAL A 38 -3.67 11.49 -11.44
C VAL A 38 -5.14 11.80 -11.16
N PHE A 39 -5.44 13.04 -10.76
CA PHE A 39 -6.82 13.45 -10.45
C PHE A 39 -7.62 13.88 -11.69
N ALA A 40 -6.96 14.30 -12.77
CA ALA A 40 -7.63 14.63 -14.04
C ALA A 40 -8.03 13.39 -14.86
N SER A 41 -7.38 12.23 -14.66
CA SER A 41 -7.62 10.99 -15.39
C SER A 41 -8.75 10.12 -14.82
N GLN A 42 -9.68 10.66 -14.05
CA GLN A 42 -10.80 9.92 -13.43
C GLN A 42 -11.85 9.40 -14.42
N GLU A 43 -11.44 9.03 -15.63
CA GLU A 43 -12.29 8.25 -16.52
C GLU A 43 -11.94 6.75 -16.41
N ASN A 44 -12.73 6.04 -15.59
CA ASN A 44 -13.19 4.69 -15.82
C ASN A 44 -12.36 3.46 -15.41
N GLY A 45 -11.82 3.37 -14.19
CA GLY A 45 -11.41 2.07 -13.72
C GLY A 45 -11.27 1.98 -12.20
N ARG A 46 -11.53 0.80 -11.62
CA ARG A 46 -11.27 0.55 -10.19
C ARG A 46 -9.82 0.87 -9.80
N LYS A 47 -8.88 0.73 -10.74
CA LYS A 47 -7.48 1.09 -10.56
C LYS A 47 -7.33 2.57 -10.24
N ASP A 48 -8.06 3.45 -10.93
CA ASP A 48 -7.90 4.91 -10.86
C ASP A 48 -8.34 5.49 -9.50
N ILE A 49 -9.20 4.78 -8.78
CA ILE A 49 -9.62 5.11 -7.42
C ILE A 49 -8.90 4.30 -6.34
N SER A 50 -7.85 3.54 -6.71
CA SER A 50 -7.15 2.63 -5.81
C SER A 50 -5.79 3.18 -5.35
N VAL A 51 -5.48 2.98 -4.07
CA VAL A 51 -4.20 3.32 -3.44
C VAL A 51 -3.62 2.07 -2.80
N CYS A 52 -2.35 1.77 -3.05
CA CYS A 52 -1.67 0.70 -2.34
C CYS A 52 -0.79 1.23 -1.19
N PHE A 53 -0.68 0.40 -0.13
CA PHE A 53 0.10 0.70 1.06
C PHE A 53 1.21 -0.33 1.22
N THR A 54 2.43 0.13 1.51
CA THR A 54 3.57 -0.73 1.80
C THR A 54 4.46 -0.10 2.87
N GLY A 55 5.03 -0.89 3.75
CA GLY A 55 5.91 -0.34 4.77
C GLY A 55 6.69 -1.38 5.55
N HIS A 56 7.57 -0.90 6.42
CA HIS A 56 8.36 -1.78 7.26
C HIS A 56 7.53 -2.50 8.32
N ARG A 57 7.89 -3.74 8.60
CA ARG A 57 7.27 -4.55 9.67
C ARG A 57 7.59 -4.01 11.07
N ALA A 58 8.82 -3.55 11.26
CA ALA A 58 9.26 -2.97 12.52
C ALA A 58 9.22 -1.44 12.42
N ILE A 59 8.40 -0.81 13.24
CA ILE A 59 8.27 0.64 13.36
C ILE A 59 8.88 1.02 14.70
N PRO A 60 9.86 1.95 14.74
CA PRO A 60 10.40 2.44 16.00
C PRO A 60 9.30 3.07 16.86
N PRO A 61 9.20 2.71 18.16
CA PRO A 61 8.13 3.24 19.02
C PRO A 61 8.06 4.78 19.05
N GLN A 62 9.21 5.45 18.99
CA GLN A 62 9.30 6.92 18.96
C GLN A 62 8.75 7.54 17.67
N GLU A 63 8.72 6.81 16.57
CA GLU A 63 8.17 7.28 15.28
C GLU A 63 6.65 7.05 15.16
N LEU A 64 6.10 6.14 15.96
CA LEU A 64 4.73 5.69 15.83
C LEU A 64 3.69 6.82 15.98
N PRO A 65 3.78 7.76 16.95
CA PRO A 65 2.81 8.85 17.05
C PRO A 65 2.78 9.74 15.81
N ALA A 66 3.94 10.21 15.36
CA ALA A 66 4.04 11.08 14.19
C ALA A 66 3.65 10.34 12.89
N LEU A 67 3.99 9.06 12.77
CA LEU A 67 3.57 8.23 11.63
C LEU A 67 2.04 8.06 11.60
N THR A 68 1.43 7.81 12.76
CA THR A 68 -0.02 7.64 12.88
C THR A 68 -0.75 8.92 12.48
N GLU A 69 -0.33 10.07 12.98
CA GLU A 69 -0.91 11.36 12.62
C GLU A 69 -0.80 11.63 11.11
N ARG A 70 0.40 11.48 10.52
CA ARG A 70 0.61 11.68 9.08
C ARG A 70 -0.22 10.72 8.24
N ARG A 71 -0.28 9.44 8.62
CA ARG A 71 -1.11 8.44 7.93
C ARG A 71 -2.58 8.85 7.92
N ASP A 72 -3.11 9.30 9.04
CA ASP A 72 -4.52 9.65 9.18
C ASP A 72 -4.87 10.87 8.33
N ARG A 73 -4.03 11.90 8.34
CA ARG A 73 -4.19 13.10 7.50
C ARG A 73 -4.06 12.78 6.00
N VAL A 74 -3.12 11.91 5.63
CA VAL A 74 -2.93 11.47 4.24
C VAL A 74 -4.11 10.64 3.76
N LEU A 75 -4.64 9.72 4.58
CA LEU A 75 -5.82 8.93 4.22
C LEU A 75 -7.04 9.82 3.97
N GLU A 76 -7.27 10.82 4.82
CA GLU A 76 -8.35 11.77 4.63
C GLU A 76 -8.15 12.60 3.35
N ALA A 77 -6.93 13.11 3.10
CA ALA A 77 -6.62 13.83 1.88
C ALA A 77 -6.85 12.97 0.61
N LEU A 78 -6.44 11.71 0.62
CA LEU A 78 -6.68 10.78 -0.49
C LEU A 78 -8.18 10.56 -0.73
N TYR A 79 -8.97 10.44 0.34
CA TYR A 79 -10.42 10.35 0.23
C TYR A 79 -11.03 11.60 -0.42
N GLN A 80 -10.60 12.80 -0.01
CA GLN A 80 -11.03 14.07 -0.59
C GLN A 80 -10.65 14.18 -2.08
N HIS A 81 -9.55 13.54 -2.48
CA HIS A 81 -9.14 13.42 -3.89
C HIS A 81 -9.86 12.32 -4.68
N GLY A 82 -10.87 11.68 -4.12
CA GLY A 82 -11.69 10.70 -4.83
C GLY A 82 -11.22 9.25 -4.73
N PHE A 83 -10.13 8.94 -4.02
CA PHE A 83 -9.74 7.54 -3.77
C PHE A 83 -10.72 6.85 -2.81
N ARG A 84 -11.07 5.60 -3.14
CA ARG A 84 -12.07 4.82 -2.41
C ARG A 84 -11.63 3.40 -2.12
N ASP A 85 -10.70 2.86 -2.88
CA ASP A 85 -10.26 1.47 -2.81
C ASP A 85 -8.81 1.42 -2.31
N PHE A 86 -8.59 0.90 -1.11
CA PHE A 86 -7.32 0.92 -0.42
C PHE A 86 -6.76 -0.49 -0.30
N ILE A 87 -5.57 -0.75 -0.88
CA ILE A 87 -4.97 -2.07 -1.00
C ILE A 87 -3.83 -2.22 -0.01
N CYS A 88 -3.94 -3.18 0.92
CA CYS A 88 -2.88 -3.54 1.85
C CYS A 88 -2.41 -4.98 1.64
N GLY A 89 -1.15 -5.25 1.94
CA GLY A 89 -0.56 -6.58 1.79
C GLY A 89 -0.86 -7.54 2.95
N GLY A 90 -1.58 -7.09 3.98
CA GLY A 90 -1.87 -7.89 5.17
C GLY A 90 -0.62 -8.32 5.95
N ALA A 91 0.52 -7.65 5.78
CA ALA A 91 1.74 -7.95 6.53
C ALA A 91 1.73 -7.27 7.90
N LEU A 92 2.61 -7.74 8.80
CA LEU A 92 2.82 -7.12 10.11
C LEU A 92 3.37 -5.69 9.98
N GLY A 93 3.14 -4.86 10.98
CA GLY A 93 3.65 -3.51 11.11
C GLY A 93 2.83 -2.50 10.31
N PHE A 94 3.43 -1.79 9.37
CA PHE A 94 2.76 -0.69 8.67
C PHE A 94 1.50 -1.13 7.92
N ASP A 95 1.52 -2.27 7.25
CA ASP A 95 0.34 -2.81 6.53
C ASP A 95 -0.85 -3.02 7.47
N THR A 96 -0.60 -3.60 8.65
CA THR A 96 -1.62 -3.78 9.70
C THR A 96 -2.18 -2.44 10.18
N LEU A 97 -1.29 -1.46 10.47
CA LEU A 97 -1.70 -0.13 10.92
C LEU A 97 -2.53 0.62 9.86
N ALA A 98 -2.15 0.51 8.60
CA ALA A 98 -2.89 1.11 7.49
C ALA A 98 -4.27 0.47 7.35
N ALA A 99 -4.35 -0.87 7.32
CA ALA A 99 -5.60 -1.60 7.18
C ALA A 99 -6.59 -1.31 8.32
N GLN A 100 -6.12 -1.29 9.57
CA GLN A 100 -6.96 -0.94 10.73
C GLN A 100 -7.53 0.48 10.62
N ARG A 101 -6.73 1.43 10.17
CA ARG A 101 -7.19 2.83 10.02
C ARG A 101 -8.19 2.99 8.89
N ILE A 102 -8.00 2.28 7.76
CA ILE A 102 -8.94 2.25 6.64
C ILE A 102 -10.30 1.67 7.10
N LEU A 103 -10.30 0.60 7.88
CA LEU A 103 -11.53 0.05 8.45
C LEU A 103 -12.23 1.03 9.39
N LEU A 104 -11.47 1.78 10.20
CA LEU A 104 -12.02 2.83 11.04
C LEU A 104 -12.59 3.98 10.19
N MET A 105 -11.90 4.40 9.15
CA MET A 105 -12.36 5.44 8.23
C MET A 105 -13.68 5.04 7.54
N ARG A 106 -13.87 3.75 7.21
CA ARG A 106 -15.11 3.22 6.63
C ARG A 106 -16.33 3.42 7.54
N THR A 107 -16.16 3.56 8.85
CA THR A 107 -17.29 3.85 9.76
C THR A 107 -17.89 5.26 9.54
N HIS A 108 -17.14 6.16 8.96
CA HIS A 108 -17.57 7.54 8.64
C HIS A 108 -17.78 7.75 7.12
N HIS A 109 -17.18 6.91 6.29
CA HIS A 109 -17.20 6.98 4.83
C HIS A 109 -17.56 5.61 4.26
N ALA A 110 -18.86 5.36 4.08
CA ALA A 110 -19.40 4.03 3.71
C ALA A 110 -18.94 3.51 2.34
N ASP A 111 -18.41 4.37 1.48
CA ASP A 111 -17.86 4.06 0.15
C ASP A 111 -16.38 3.70 0.17
N VAL A 112 -15.70 3.83 1.31
CA VAL A 112 -14.32 3.37 1.52
C VAL A 112 -14.25 1.86 1.57
N ARG A 113 -13.33 1.26 0.82
CA ARG A 113 -13.11 -0.19 0.74
C ARG A 113 -11.68 -0.57 1.11
N LEU A 114 -11.57 -1.63 1.91
CA LEU A 114 -10.30 -2.30 2.18
C LEU A 114 -10.16 -3.56 1.33
N ARG A 115 -9.13 -3.63 0.52
CA ARG A 115 -8.73 -4.83 -0.21
C ARG A 115 -7.42 -5.39 0.36
N LEU A 116 -7.38 -6.68 0.62
CA LEU A 116 -6.17 -7.37 1.05
C LEU A 116 -5.58 -8.20 -0.09
N ALA A 117 -4.32 -7.97 -0.42
CA ALA A 117 -3.54 -8.77 -1.36
C ALA A 117 -2.60 -9.68 -0.57
N ILE A 118 -2.92 -10.97 -0.53
CA ILE A 118 -2.20 -11.97 0.28
C ILE A 118 -1.28 -12.79 -0.63
N PRO A 119 0.04 -12.86 -0.33
CA PRO A 119 1.00 -13.54 -1.20
C PRO A 119 0.76 -15.04 -1.29
N CYS A 120 0.40 -15.66 -0.17
CA CYS A 120 0.07 -17.09 -0.10
C CYS A 120 -0.83 -17.39 1.10
N SER A 121 -1.57 -18.50 1.04
CA SER A 121 -2.50 -18.90 2.10
C SER A 121 -1.82 -19.16 3.46
N THR A 122 -0.51 -19.41 3.47
CA THR A 122 0.29 -19.68 4.67
C THR A 122 1.07 -18.46 5.17
N GLN A 123 0.70 -17.23 4.78
CA GLN A 123 1.44 -16.01 5.14
C GLN A 123 1.69 -15.87 6.65
N SER A 124 0.69 -16.19 7.46
CA SER A 124 0.73 -16.03 8.92
C SER A 124 1.24 -17.26 9.70
N ALA A 125 1.61 -18.35 9.01
CA ALA A 125 1.90 -19.64 9.66
C ALA A 125 3.01 -19.61 10.74
N ARG A 126 3.89 -18.60 10.71
CA ARG A 126 4.99 -18.42 11.66
C ARG A 126 4.84 -17.20 12.56
N TRP A 127 3.65 -16.61 12.61
CA TRP A 127 3.40 -15.43 13.43
C TRP A 127 3.00 -15.81 14.85
N LYS A 128 3.09 -14.85 15.77
CA LYS A 128 2.59 -15.02 17.13
C LYS A 128 1.06 -15.10 17.10
N ALA A 129 0.46 -15.78 18.06
CA ALA A 129 -0.99 -15.93 18.16
C ALA A 129 -1.73 -14.58 18.17
N SER A 130 -1.21 -13.58 18.90
CA SER A 130 -1.77 -12.24 18.92
C SER A 130 -1.80 -11.57 17.54
N ASP A 131 -0.74 -11.76 16.75
CA ASP A 131 -0.64 -11.19 15.41
C ASP A 131 -1.56 -11.93 14.43
N CYS A 132 -1.70 -13.26 14.57
CA CYS A 132 -2.64 -14.06 13.80
C CYS A 132 -4.07 -13.61 14.05
N LEU A 133 -4.45 -13.36 15.30
CA LEU A 133 -5.79 -12.89 15.64
C LEU A 133 -6.13 -11.56 14.95
N ILE A 134 -5.22 -10.59 15.00
CA ILE A 134 -5.40 -9.30 14.31
C ILE A 134 -5.51 -9.51 12.79
N TYR A 135 -4.68 -10.37 12.22
CA TYR A 135 -4.70 -10.67 10.80
C TYR A 135 -6.03 -11.33 10.38
N GLU A 136 -6.55 -12.29 11.15
CA GLU A 136 -7.84 -12.92 10.90
C GLU A 136 -9.00 -11.92 10.98
N GLN A 137 -8.96 -10.99 11.94
CA GLN A 137 -9.92 -9.90 12.02
C GLN A 137 -9.90 -9.01 10.76
N LEU A 138 -8.70 -8.68 10.25
CA LEU A 138 -8.54 -7.92 9.02
C LEU A 138 -9.08 -8.68 7.80
N LEU A 139 -8.78 -9.99 7.70
CA LEU A 139 -9.32 -10.84 6.62
C LEU A 139 -10.85 -10.91 6.64
N TYR A 140 -11.44 -10.98 7.83
CA TYR A 140 -12.89 -11.01 7.99
C TYR A 140 -13.55 -9.67 7.64
N ALA A 141 -12.92 -8.56 8.02
CA ALA A 141 -13.47 -7.22 7.85
C ALA A 141 -13.20 -6.60 6.47
N ALA A 142 -12.25 -7.14 5.70
CA ALA A 142 -11.93 -6.65 4.37
C ALA A 142 -13.09 -6.83 3.38
N ASP A 143 -13.28 -5.86 2.50
CA ASP A 143 -14.30 -5.93 1.44
C ASP A 143 -13.91 -6.94 0.35
N GLU A 144 -12.61 -7.13 0.14
CA GLU A 144 -12.08 -8.13 -0.78
C GLU A 144 -10.74 -8.66 -0.29
N THR A 145 -10.53 -9.96 -0.44
CA THR A 145 -9.23 -10.62 -0.21
C THR A 145 -8.83 -11.43 -1.43
N VAL A 146 -7.69 -11.07 -2.01
CA VAL A 146 -7.07 -11.76 -3.14
C VAL A 146 -5.87 -12.56 -2.63
N VAL A 147 -5.93 -13.89 -2.74
CA VAL A 147 -4.82 -14.80 -2.40
C VAL A 147 -4.12 -15.21 -3.69
N LEU A 148 -2.86 -14.80 -3.85
CA LEU A 148 -2.12 -14.96 -5.10
C LEU A 148 -1.52 -16.36 -5.29
N SER A 149 -1.26 -17.08 -4.19
CA SER A 149 -0.76 -18.46 -4.24
C SER A 149 -1.37 -19.33 -3.15
N SER A 150 -1.53 -20.63 -3.41
CA SER A 150 -1.98 -21.59 -2.41
C SER A 150 -0.90 -21.94 -1.39
N HIS A 151 0.38 -21.71 -1.70
CA HIS A 151 1.52 -22.05 -0.83
C HIS A 151 2.62 -21.01 -0.98
N TYR A 152 3.50 -20.97 0.01
CA TYR A 152 4.71 -20.15 -0.03
C TYR A 152 5.68 -20.67 -1.09
N TYR A 153 6.28 -19.75 -1.86
CA TYR A 153 7.45 -19.98 -2.69
C TYR A 153 8.35 -18.75 -2.66
N GLU A 154 9.61 -18.92 -3.01
CA GLU A 154 10.55 -17.79 -3.06
C GLU A 154 10.09 -16.73 -4.07
N GLY A 155 10.01 -15.48 -3.63
CA GLY A 155 9.52 -14.38 -4.47
C GLY A 155 8.00 -14.09 -4.40
N CYS A 156 7.19 -14.94 -3.75
CA CYS A 156 5.73 -14.70 -3.66
C CYS A 156 5.38 -13.34 -3.03
N MET A 157 6.22 -12.83 -2.11
CA MET A 157 6.03 -11.51 -1.51
C MET A 157 6.28 -10.38 -2.52
N TYR A 158 7.26 -10.54 -3.43
CA TYR A 158 7.51 -9.58 -4.51
C TYR A 158 6.39 -9.59 -5.54
N MET A 159 5.86 -10.76 -5.86
CA MET A 159 4.69 -10.91 -6.73
C MET A 159 3.49 -10.15 -6.14
N ARG A 160 3.20 -10.32 -4.84
CA ARG A 160 2.15 -9.59 -4.15
C ARG A 160 2.37 -8.07 -4.23
N ASN A 161 3.59 -7.61 -4.00
CA ASN A 161 3.90 -6.18 -4.04
C ASN A 161 3.67 -5.59 -5.43
N ARG A 162 4.08 -6.30 -6.50
CA ARG A 162 3.77 -5.90 -7.89
C ARG A 162 2.27 -5.84 -8.14
N TYR A 163 1.54 -6.88 -7.72
CA TYR A 163 0.08 -6.90 -7.83
C TYR A 163 -0.55 -5.65 -7.23
N MET A 164 -0.11 -5.24 -6.04
CA MET A 164 -0.64 -4.04 -5.38
C MET A 164 -0.37 -2.77 -6.19
N VAL A 165 0.84 -2.59 -6.69
CA VAL A 165 1.24 -1.46 -7.54
C VAL A 165 0.46 -1.45 -8.85
N ASP A 166 0.39 -2.59 -9.54
CA ASP A 166 -0.28 -2.73 -10.84
C ASP A 166 -1.78 -2.45 -10.79
N ASN A 167 -2.39 -2.60 -9.59
CA ASN A 167 -3.82 -2.37 -9.36
C ASN A 167 -4.12 -1.06 -8.63
N SER A 168 -3.17 -0.11 -8.63
CA SER A 168 -3.31 1.18 -7.95
C SER A 168 -2.92 2.33 -8.86
N ALA A 169 -3.51 3.51 -8.62
CA ALA A 169 -3.11 4.76 -9.24
C ALA A 169 -2.17 5.58 -8.33
N PHE A 170 -2.04 5.19 -7.06
CA PHE A 170 -1.19 5.88 -6.10
C PHE A 170 -0.58 4.88 -5.09
N CYS A 171 0.62 5.17 -4.60
CA CYS A 171 1.31 4.36 -3.61
C CYS A 171 1.67 5.19 -2.37
N VAL A 172 1.25 4.73 -1.20
CA VAL A 172 1.70 5.27 0.09
C VAL A 172 2.66 4.29 0.74
N CYS A 173 3.86 4.75 1.07
CA CYS A 173 4.82 3.91 1.76
C CYS A 173 5.28 4.50 3.10
N TYR A 174 5.75 3.63 3.99
CA TYR A 174 6.57 4.01 5.14
C TYR A 174 7.95 3.39 4.98
N LEU A 175 8.87 4.16 4.44
CA LEU A 175 10.22 3.75 4.06
C LEU A 175 11.25 4.64 4.78
N ASN A 176 11.71 4.20 5.96
CA ASN A 176 12.76 4.86 6.74
C ASN A 176 14.13 4.15 6.63
N ARG A 177 14.21 3.03 5.88
CA ARG A 177 15.44 2.26 5.62
C ARG A 177 15.46 1.81 4.16
N GLN A 178 16.55 2.08 3.46
CA GLN A 178 16.71 1.75 2.03
C GLN A 178 17.02 0.26 1.80
N LYS A 179 16.15 -0.64 2.29
CA LYS A 179 16.29 -2.09 2.09
C LYS A 179 14.99 -2.87 2.25
N GLY A 180 14.99 -4.09 1.74
CA GLY A 180 13.88 -5.05 1.92
C GLY A 180 12.70 -4.83 0.99
N GLY A 181 11.60 -5.51 1.29
CA GLY A 181 10.40 -5.54 0.45
C GLY A 181 9.76 -4.18 0.23
N THR A 182 9.80 -3.28 1.23
CA THR A 182 9.26 -1.92 1.10
C THR A 182 10.04 -1.10 0.07
N MET A 183 11.39 -1.16 0.13
CA MET A 183 12.25 -0.50 -0.87
C MET A 183 11.99 -1.06 -2.27
N TYR A 184 11.91 -2.39 -2.41
CA TYR A 184 11.57 -3.04 -3.67
C TYR A 184 10.24 -2.51 -4.24
N THR A 185 9.21 -2.42 -3.41
CA THR A 185 7.88 -1.94 -3.84
C THR A 185 7.92 -0.47 -4.27
N ALA A 186 8.63 0.37 -3.53
CA ALA A 186 8.79 1.78 -3.87
C ALA A 186 9.51 1.95 -5.22
N LEU A 187 10.59 1.21 -5.45
CA LEU A 187 11.31 1.22 -6.73
C LEU A 187 10.44 0.73 -7.88
N TYR A 188 9.69 -0.34 -7.67
CA TYR A 188 8.78 -0.85 -8.69
C TYR A 188 7.68 0.16 -9.02
N ALA A 189 7.08 0.80 -8.01
CA ALA A 189 6.10 1.86 -8.22
C ALA A 189 6.68 3.02 -9.06
N MET A 190 7.90 3.47 -8.76
CA MET A 190 8.58 4.51 -9.54
C MET A 190 8.85 4.08 -10.99
N GLN A 191 9.26 2.83 -11.23
CA GLN A 191 9.50 2.29 -12.58
C GLN A 191 8.22 2.18 -13.41
N GLU A 192 7.09 1.87 -12.78
CA GLU A 192 5.79 1.82 -13.44
C GLU A 192 5.14 3.22 -13.54
N GLY A 193 5.85 4.29 -13.16
CA GLY A 193 5.35 5.66 -13.20
C GLY A 193 4.26 5.97 -12.17
N LEU A 194 4.10 5.12 -11.15
CA LEU A 194 3.09 5.30 -10.12
C LEU A 194 3.54 6.37 -9.12
N PRO A 195 2.77 7.43 -8.89
CA PRO A 195 3.06 8.43 -7.86
C PRO A 195 3.22 7.80 -6.49
N LEU A 196 4.26 8.20 -5.77
CA LEU A 196 4.65 7.62 -4.49
C LEU A 196 4.75 8.69 -3.41
N LEU A 197 4.08 8.48 -2.28
CA LEU A 197 4.22 9.28 -1.06
C LEU A 197 4.91 8.48 0.03
N ASN A 198 5.99 9.03 0.62
CA ASN A 198 6.65 8.40 1.75
C ASN A 198 6.29 9.08 3.07
N LEU A 199 5.54 8.39 3.93
CA LEU A 199 5.14 8.89 5.25
C LEU A 199 6.31 9.14 6.23
N ALA A 200 7.51 8.62 5.95
CA ALA A 200 8.71 8.96 6.70
C ALA A 200 9.18 10.40 6.43
N ILE A 201 8.73 11.04 5.32
CA ILE A 201 9.12 12.37 4.90
C ILE A 201 7.95 13.33 5.14
N ALA A 202 8.04 14.16 6.20
CA ALA A 202 6.94 15.04 6.60
C ALA A 202 6.56 16.07 5.52
N SER A 203 7.55 16.64 4.82
CA SER A 203 7.33 17.64 3.77
C SER A 203 6.47 17.12 2.61
N ASP A 204 6.53 15.82 2.31
CA ASP A 204 5.75 15.22 1.23
C ASP A 204 4.29 15.05 1.62
N CYS A 205 4.05 14.67 2.88
CA CYS A 205 2.71 14.58 3.44
C CYS A 205 2.02 15.95 3.42
N GLU A 206 2.72 17.00 3.83
CA GLU A 206 2.17 18.37 3.84
C GLU A 206 1.81 18.86 2.43
N ARG A 207 2.60 18.53 1.40
CA ARG A 207 2.27 18.90 0.00
C ARG A 207 0.96 18.28 -0.47
N LEU A 208 0.71 17.01 -0.18
CA LEU A 208 -0.55 16.35 -0.53
C LEU A 208 -1.72 17.00 0.21
N ILE A 209 -1.57 17.21 1.53
CA ILE A 209 -2.62 17.75 2.40
C ILE A 209 -2.97 19.20 2.03
N GLN A 210 -1.98 20.02 1.67
CA GLN A 210 -2.21 21.41 1.25
C GLN A 210 -2.85 21.52 -0.13
N GLY A 211 -2.57 20.59 -1.03
CA GLY A 211 -3.24 20.49 -2.34
C GLY A 211 -4.73 20.16 -2.25
N THR A 212 -5.20 19.70 -1.09
CA THR A 212 -6.62 19.38 -0.82
C THR A 212 -7.42 20.56 -0.27
N LYS A 213 -6.75 21.67 0.10
CA LYS A 213 -7.44 22.88 0.57
C LYS A 213 -7.84 23.73 -0.65
N VAL A 214 -9.00 23.44 -1.22
CA VAL A 214 -9.76 24.33 -2.12
C VAL A 214 -11.01 24.78 -1.39
#